data_ce9fabfbdc3c25f63bc6254e5a072b8b
#
_entry.id   ce9fabfbdc3c25f63bc6254e5a072b8b
#
_cell.length_a   1.000
_cell.length_b   1.000
_cell.length_c   1.000
_cell.angle_alpha   90.00
_cell.angle_beta   90.00
_cell.angle_gamma   90.00
#
_symmetry.space_group_name_H-M   'P 1'
#
loop_
_entity.id
_entity.type
_entity.pdbx_description
1 polymer ?
#
loop_
_entity_poly.entity_id
_entity_poly.type
_entity_poly.pdbx_seq_one_letter_code
_entity_poly.pdbx_strand_id
1 'polypeptide(L)'
;MDFWFILGVILKMAFILGVALLLYAPVFVLFERRQSAMFQDRLGPYMGGVKMPRAVIDNIPALQMGGYASAAGAAVTAGLALVMIARGGAEDPGLWLLPISWGTLFLLAAVGAPAQFVGAKVLPYLFHHDRLTLFGGLHAVFDAVKAFTKEDIIPPKADKFLYAIAPIIAMIPAFALGAVLPFGPDLHLEWLFDTLPAEGIIEGPVAHLQVASLNVGILYMFAIGGTGVISAAIAGYSSDNKFALLGGLRAASQMVSYEVTLGLSLVGCFMLYDTLRLEEMVRWQSENSFLGFLPAWGIFYQPLAFVLFFFASIAEYKRVPFDAPEGESEIVAGSFLEYSTGKWLMWMIGEFLEVAISSMLIAIIFFGGWDVPGLSRSGWEAFGYHFDLGGTNWEFLSTFANAHLTVTLVSIGAFLLKALLLGILSLQVRWTLPRFRYDQIMQLCWKLFLPLSLLNVFVTGILILLFQ
;
A
#
# COMPACT_ATOMS: atom_id res chain seq x y z
N MET A 1 -18.06 -26.45 -6.64
CA MET A 1 -17.28 -25.20 -6.73
C MET A 1 -16.92 -25.02 -8.20
N ASP A 2 -17.40 -23.96 -8.82
CA ASP A 2 -17.21 -23.76 -10.24
C ASP A 2 -15.75 -23.39 -10.55
N PHE A 3 -15.21 -23.96 -11.63
CA PHE A 3 -13.84 -23.71 -12.09
C PHE A 3 -13.51 -22.21 -12.15
N TRP A 4 -14.46 -21.38 -12.62
CA TRP A 4 -14.32 -19.93 -12.71
C TRP A 4 -14.19 -19.23 -11.37
N PHE A 5 -14.88 -19.75 -10.33
CA PHE A 5 -14.72 -19.24 -8.96
C PHE A 5 -13.30 -19.49 -8.43
N ILE A 6 -12.81 -20.73 -8.58
CA ILE A 6 -11.45 -21.10 -8.13
C ILE A 6 -10.40 -20.28 -8.88
N LEU A 7 -10.54 -20.14 -10.21
CA LEU A 7 -9.64 -19.34 -11.03
C LEU A 7 -9.65 -17.85 -10.60
N GLY A 8 -10.83 -17.28 -10.33
CA GLY A 8 -10.98 -15.92 -9.84
C GLY A 8 -10.26 -15.69 -8.50
N VAL A 9 -10.42 -16.61 -7.56
CA VAL A 9 -9.71 -16.54 -6.27
C VAL A 9 -8.19 -16.63 -6.46
N ILE A 10 -7.71 -17.54 -7.30
CA ILE A 10 -6.27 -17.70 -7.58
C ILE A 10 -5.72 -16.41 -8.22
N LEU A 11 -6.41 -15.82 -9.18
CA LEU A 11 -5.98 -14.56 -9.83
C LEU A 11 -5.96 -13.40 -8.84
N LYS A 12 -6.95 -13.27 -7.97
CA LYS A 12 -7.00 -12.26 -6.91
C LYS A 12 -5.85 -12.45 -5.92
N MET A 13 -5.61 -13.68 -5.47
CA MET A 13 -4.48 -13.99 -4.60
C MET A 13 -3.14 -13.68 -5.29
N ALA A 14 -2.97 -14.04 -6.56
CA ALA A 14 -1.76 -13.74 -7.32
C ALA A 14 -1.53 -12.22 -7.46
N PHE A 15 -2.60 -11.44 -7.66
CA PHE A 15 -2.52 -9.98 -7.67
C PHE A 15 -2.07 -9.41 -6.32
N ILE A 16 -2.66 -9.86 -5.22
CA ILE A 16 -2.30 -9.41 -3.87
C ILE A 16 -0.85 -9.78 -3.53
N LEU A 17 -0.45 -11.04 -3.80
CA LEU A 17 0.92 -11.47 -3.61
C LEU A 17 1.89 -10.68 -4.49
N GLY A 18 1.53 -10.44 -5.76
CA GLY A 18 2.32 -9.64 -6.69
C GLY A 18 2.47 -8.20 -6.21
N VAL A 19 1.38 -7.55 -5.80
CA VAL A 19 1.41 -6.16 -5.30
C VAL A 19 2.15 -6.08 -3.96
N ALA A 20 1.84 -6.95 -3.00
CA ALA A 20 2.45 -6.89 -1.68
C ALA A 20 3.93 -7.32 -1.69
N LEU A 21 4.27 -8.44 -2.36
CA LEU A 21 5.64 -8.96 -2.38
C LEU A 21 6.53 -8.26 -3.41
N LEU A 22 6.04 -8.12 -4.65
CA LEU A 22 6.89 -7.66 -5.75
C LEU A 22 6.97 -6.15 -5.86
N LEU A 23 5.96 -5.43 -5.36
CA LEU A 23 5.93 -3.98 -5.44
C LEU A 23 6.30 -3.31 -4.11
N TYR A 24 5.58 -3.63 -3.02
CA TYR A 24 5.71 -2.88 -1.77
C TYR A 24 6.91 -3.29 -0.93
N ALA A 25 7.14 -4.57 -0.67
CA ALA A 25 8.22 -4.99 0.21
C ALA A 25 9.60 -4.57 -0.33
N PRO A 26 9.99 -4.83 -1.60
CA PRO A 26 11.24 -4.34 -2.16
C PRO A 26 11.35 -2.82 -2.22
N VAL A 27 10.24 -2.12 -2.50
CA VAL A 27 10.20 -0.66 -2.54
C VAL A 27 10.47 -0.09 -1.15
N PHE A 28 9.84 -0.61 -0.10
CA PHE A 28 10.10 -0.17 1.27
C PHE A 28 11.54 -0.46 1.71
N VAL A 29 12.10 -1.63 1.40
CA VAL A 29 13.52 -1.94 1.64
C VAL A 29 14.43 -0.92 0.96
N LEU A 30 14.13 -0.57 -0.29
CA LEU A 30 14.90 0.43 -1.03
C LEU A 30 14.80 1.82 -0.38
N PHE A 31 13.59 2.26 -0.01
CA PHE A 31 13.37 3.55 0.65
C PHE A 31 14.08 3.61 1.98
N GLU A 32 13.98 2.58 2.81
CA GLU A 32 14.65 2.51 4.11
C GLU A 32 16.17 2.63 3.97
N ARG A 33 16.77 1.88 3.05
CA ARG A 33 18.22 1.95 2.79
C ARG A 33 18.67 3.30 2.24
N ARG A 34 17.87 3.94 1.40
CA ARG A 34 18.15 5.28 0.87
C ARG A 34 18.01 6.35 1.93
N GLN A 35 16.95 6.32 2.72
CA GLN A 35 16.79 7.23 3.84
C GLN A 35 17.94 7.10 4.83
N SER A 36 18.32 5.87 5.20
CA SER A 36 19.50 5.61 6.02
C SER A 36 20.76 6.24 5.47
N ALA A 37 20.98 6.12 4.16
CA ALA A 37 22.14 6.69 3.50
C ALA A 37 22.11 8.24 3.52
N MET A 38 20.94 8.85 3.29
CA MET A 38 20.77 10.31 3.34
C MET A 38 21.08 10.86 4.73
N PHE A 39 20.58 10.22 5.80
CA PHE A 39 20.85 10.66 7.18
C PHE A 39 22.32 10.47 7.60
N GLN A 40 23.04 9.57 6.96
CA GLN A 40 24.45 9.29 7.22
C GLN A 40 25.40 9.96 6.21
N ASP A 41 24.87 10.83 5.36
CA ASP A 41 25.60 11.54 4.29
C ASP A 41 26.47 10.58 3.43
N ARG A 42 25.88 9.45 3.03
CA ARG A 42 26.51 8.44 2.18
C ARG A 42 25.65 8.07 0.97
N LEU A 43 26.31 7.55 -0.07
CA LEU A 43 25.61 7.00 -1.23
C LEU A 43 24.86 5.73 -0.83
N GLY A 44 23.55 5.73 -1.11
CA GLY A 44 22.70 4.56 -0.90
C GLY A 44 22.95 3.42 -1.90
N PRO A 45 22.06 2.43 -1.99
CA PRO A 45 22.19 1.32 -2.93
C PRO A 45 22.05 1.84 -4.38
N TYR A 46 23.13 1.81 -5.16
CA TYR A 46 23.15 2.28 -6.56
C TYR A 46 24.00 1.42 -7.50
N MET A 47 24.87 0.55 -6.98
CA MET A 47 25.83 -0.25 -7.78
C MET A 47 25.22 -1.55 -8.32
N GLY A 48 24.22 -2.11 -7.68
CA GLY A 48 23.61 -3.37 -8.09
C GLY A 48 22.82 -3.18 -9.38
N GLY A 49 23.25 -3.80 -10.45
CA GLY A 49 22.59 -3.67 -11.74
C GLY A 49 22.96 -4.75 -12.73
N VAL A 50 22.13 -4.92 -13.74
CA VAL A 50 22.35 -5.84 -14.86
C VAL A 50 23.13 -5.11 -15.95
N LYS A 51 24.22 -5.74 -16.44
CA LYS A 51 25.06 -5.17 -17.52
C LYS A 51 24.24 -5.10 -18.82
N MET A 52 24.22 -3.92 -19.43
CA MET A 52 23.47 -3.67 -20.66
C MET A 52 24.40 -3.58 -21.88
N PRO A 53 23.91 -3.92 -23.08
CA PRO A 53 24.64 -3.71 -24.32
C PRO A 53 24.95 -2.23 -24.53
N ARG A 54 26.13 -1.90 -25.04
CA ARG A 54 26.58 -0.52 -25.32
C ARG A 54 25.61 0.22 -26.26
N ALA A 55 25.04 -0.46 -27.24
CA ALA A 55 24.04 0.12 -28.15
C ALA A 55 22.81 0.73 -27.43
N VAL A 56 22.42 0.20 -26.26
CA VAL A 56 21.32 0.76 -25.46
C VAL A 56 21.81 2.00 -24.72
N ILE A 57 23.00 1.95 -24.15
CA ILE A 57 23.58 3.01 -23.32
C ILE A 57 23.89 4.26 -24.16
N ASP A 58 24.46 4.06 -25.34
CA ASP A 58 24.83 5.15 -26.25
C ASP A 58 23.60 5.90 -26.79
N ASN A 59 22.43 5.26 -26.80
CA ASN A 59 21.16 5.87 -27.20
C ASN A 59 20.40 6.57 -26.06
N ILE A 60 20.82 6.47 -24.80
CA ILE A 60 20.13 7.11 -23.66
C ILE A 60 19.99 8.62 -23.84
N PRO A 61 21.02 9.38 -24.24
CA PRO A 61 20.87 10.82 -24.46
C PRO A 61 19.83 11.17 -25.52
N ALA A 62 19.78 10.40 -26.61
CA ALA A 62 18.79 10.60 -27.68
C ALA A 62 17.37 10.29 -27.21
N LEU A 63 17.17 9.21 -26.44
CA LEU A 63 15.89 8.87 -25.81
C LEU A 63 15.45 9.93 -24.79
N GLN A 64 16.39 10.47 -24.02
CA GLN A 64 16.13 11.55 -23.08
C GLN A 64 15.68 12.83 -23.79
N MET A 65 16.35 13.23 -24.84
CA MET A 65 15.95 14.39 -25.66
C MET A 65 14.59 14.18 -26.32
N GLY A 66 14.33 12.96 -26.83
CA GLY A 66 13.03 12.57 -27.37
C GLY A 66 11.91 12.67 -26.31
N GLY A 67 12.18 12.23 -25.08
CA GLY A 67 11.26 12.35 -23.96
C GLY A 67 10.94 13.81 -23.58
N TYR A 68 11.92 14.70 -23.57
CA TYR A 68 11.68 16.13 -23.34
C TYR A 68 10.90 16.79 -24.49
N ALA A 69 11.20 16.43 -25.74
CA ALA A 69 10.47 16.95 -26.90
C ALA A 69 9.01 16.51 -26.90
N SER A 70 8.74 15.24 -26.55
CA SER A 70 7.37 14.72 -26.42
C SER A 70 6.61 15.34 -25.25
N ALA A 71 7.27 15.58 -24.12
CA ALA A 71 6.69 16.27 -22.97
C ALA A 71 6.32 17.72 -23.31
N ALA A 72 7.19 18.43 -24.06
CA ALA A 72 6.90 19.78 -24.53
C ALA A 72 5.73 19.79 -25.51
N GLY A 73 5.66 18.83 -26.45
CA GLY A 73 4.53 18.67 -27.36
C GLY A 73 3.22 18.42 -26.60
N ALA A 74 3.23 17.53 -25.62
CA ALA A 74 2.06 17.25 -24.77
C ALA A 74 1.64 18.48 -23.94
N ALA A 75 2.57 19.28 -23.43
CA ALA A 75 2.25 20.51 -22.71
C ALA A 75 1.59 21.57 -23.63
N VAL A 76 2.05 21.68 -24.87
CA VAL A 76 1.42 22.56 -25.88
C VAL A 76 0.01 22.09 -26.21
N THR A 77 -0.21 20.79 -26.39
CA THR A 77 -1.55 20.23 -26.66
C THR A 77 -2.48 20.43 -25.48
N ALA A 78 -2.01 20.31 -24.24
CA ALA A 78 -2.78 20.62 -23.05
C ALA A 78 -3.21 22.10 -23.01
N GLY A 79 -2.28 23.00 -23.32
CA GLY A 79 -2.56 24.44 -23.40
C GLY A 79 -3.60 24.79 -24.45
N LEU A 80 -3.48 24.21 -25.64
CA LEU A 80 -4.45 24.40 -26.73
C LEU A 80 -5.83 23.85 -26.36
N ALA A 81 -5.89 22.66 -25.78
CA ALA A 81 -7.14 22.05 -25.32
C ALA A 81 -7.83 22.93 -24.29
N LEU A 82 -7.10 23.48 -23.33
CA LEU A 82 -7.61 24.38 -22.30
C LEU A 82 -8.18 25.67 -22.90
N VAL A 83 -7.52 26.27 -23.89
CA VAL A 83 -8.01 27.47 -24.61
C VAL A 83 -9.28 27.16 -25.36
N MET A 84 -9.40 25.99 -25.98
CA MET A 84 -10.60 25.59 -26.71
C MET A 84 -11.77 25.31 -25.78
N ILE A 85 -11.54 24.67 -24.64
CA ILE A 85 -12.54 24.47 -23.57
C ILE A 85 -13.03 25.85 -23.06
N ALA A 86 -12.12 26.79 -22.78
CA ALA A 86 -12.45 28.11 -22.30
C ALA A 86 -13.26 28.96 -23.29
N ARG A 87 -13.17 28.67 -24.61
CA ARG A 87 -13.95 29.32 -25.67
C ARG A 87 -15.32 28.69 -25.88
N GLY A 88 -15.74 27.74 -25.06
CA GLY A 88 -17.05 27.08 -25.19
C GLY A 88 -17.14 26.05 -26.32
N GLY A 89 -16.03 25.68 -26.92
CA GLY A 89 -15.95 24.61 -27.92
C GLY A 89 -15.94 23.25 -27.24
N ALA A 90 -17.12 22.79 -26.81
CA ALA A 90 -17.27 21.43 -26.27
C ALA A 90 -17.39 20.36 -27.38
N GLU A 91 -17.46 20.77 -28.64
CA GLU A 91 -17.61 19.88 -29.77
C GLU A 91 -16.27 19.27 -30.19
N ASP A 92 -16.30 18.07 -30.76
CA ASP A 92 -15.14 17.29 -31.17
C ASP A 92 -14.18 18.11 -32.05
N PRO A 93 -12.86 18.02 -31.81
CA PRO A 93 -11.86 18.79 -32.55
C PRO A 93 -11.77 18.45 -34.04
N GLY A 94 -12.63 17.55 -34.53
CA GLY A 94 -12.62 17.17 -35.96
C GLY A 94 -11.28 16.65 -36.46
N LEU A 95 -10.46 16.12 -35.59
CA LEU A 95 -9.22 15.45 -36.00
C LEU A 95 -9.62 14.15 -36.70
N TRP A 96 -9.47 14.12 -38.01
CA TRP A 96 -9.91 13.10 -38.93
C TRP A 96 -9.50 11.65 -38.62
N LEU A 97 -8.65 11.45 -37.61
CA LEU A 97 -8.11 10.14 -37.19
C LEU A 97 -8.52 9.68 -35.80
N LEU A 98 -9.01 10.59 -34.93
CA LEU A 98 -9.26 10.27 -33.49
C LEU A 98 -10.41 11.11 -32.96
N PRO A 99 -11.60 10.57 -32.74
CA PRO A 99 -12.70 11.28 -32.06
C PRO A 99 -12.41 11.35 -30.54
N ILE A 100 -11.53 12.26 -30.14
CA ILE A 100 -11.16 12.50 -28.74
C ILE A 100 -11.72 13.88 -28.36
N SER A 101 -12.49 13.96 -27.26
CA SER A 101 -12.97 15.23 -26.76
C SER A 101 -11.81 16.13 -26.29
N TRP A 102 -11.99 17.45 -26.33
CA TRP A 102 -11.01 18.40 -25.83
C TRP A 102 -10.66 18.18 -24.35
N GLY A 103 -11.62 17.68 -23.55
CA GLY A 103 -11.40 17.34 -22.14
C GLY A 103 -10.47 16.13 -21.95
N THR A 104 -10.67 15.07 -22.73
CA THR A 104 -9.78 13.87 -22.70
C THR A 104 -8.40 14.20 -23.22
N LEU A 105 -8.29 15.02 -24.25
CA LEU A 105 -7.00 15.49 -24.79
C LEU A 105 -6.24 16.33 -23.77
N PHE A 106 -6.96 17.20 -23.04
CA PHE A 106 -6.39 17.99 -21.95
C PHE A 106 -5.88 17.07 -20.82
N LEU A 107 -6.69 16.11 -20.36
CA LEU A 107 -6.29 15.20 -19.28
C LEU A 107 -5.09 14.33 -19.67
N LEU A 108 -5.14 13.72 -20.84
CA LEU A 108 -4.03 12.90 -21.33
C LEU A 108 -2.74 13.71 -21.49
N ALA A 109 -2.85 14.93 -21.97
CA ALA A 109 -1.70 15.82 -22.15
C ALA A 109 -1.23 16.41 -20.83
N ALA A 110 -2.15 16.78 -19.92
CA ALA A 110 -1.83 17.33 -18.58
C ALA A 110 -1.16 16.31 -17.65
N VAL A 111 -1.53 15.02 -17.75
CA VAL A 111 -0.88 13.94 -17.02
C VAL A 111 0.33 13.41 -17.77
N GLY A 112 0.23 13.28 -19.08
CA GLY A 112 1.28 12.73 -19.92
C GLY A 112 2.53 13.61 -20.01
N ALA A 113 2.37 14.94 -20.10
CA ALA A 113 3.51 15.87 -20.20
C ALA A 113 4.43 15.80 -18.96
N PRO A 114 3.94 15.92 -17.72
CA PRO A 114 4.79 15.78 -16.54
C PRO A 114 5.35 14.36 -16.38
N ALA A 115 4.57 13.33 -16.72
CA ALA A 115 5.04 11.95 -16.66
C ALA A 115 6.21 11.70 -17.64
N GLN A 116 6.11 12.18 -18.88
CA GLN A 116 7.17 12.08 -19.90
C GLN A 116 8.39 12.93 -19.51
N PHE A 117 8.18 14.14 -18.98
CA PHE A 117 9.25 15.00 -18.50
C PHE A 117 10.02 14.37 -17.34
N VAL A 118 9.29 13.84 -16.34
CA VAL A 118 9.88 13.12 -15.22
C VAL A 118 10.59 11.86 -15.72
N GLY A 119 9.97 11.09 -16.59
CA GLY A 119 10.57 9.91 -17.21
C GLY A 119 11.87 10.21 -17.94
N ALA A 120 11.91 11.26 -18.76
CA ALA A 120 13.11 11.70 -19.47
C ALA A 120 14.21 12.15 -18.49
N LYS A 121 13.84 12.88 -17.44
CA LYS A 121 14.77 13.32 -16.40
C LYS A 121 15.30 12.15 -15.56
N VAL A 122 14.48 11.14 -15.33
CA VAL A 122 14.78 9.97 -14.51
C VAL A 122 15.60 8.93 -15.28
N LEU A 123 15.44 8.85 -16.63
CA LEU A 123 16.07 7.86 -17.47
C LEU A 123 17.59 7.67 -17.24
N PRO A 124 18.41 8.74 -17.18
CA PRO A 124 19.85 8.55 -16.94
C PRO A 124 20.17 8.02 -15.54
N TYR A 125 19.29 8.25 -14.56
CA TYR A 125 19.47 7.72 -13.19
C TYR A 125 19.13 6.23 -13.06
N LEU A 126 18.37 5.66 -14.03
CA LEU A 126 18.13 4.22 -14.09
C LEU A 126 19.39 3.45 -14.48
N PHE A 127 20.34 4.11 -15.16
CA PHE A 127 21.60 3.53 -15.61
C PHE A 127 22.78 4.13 -14.87
N HIS A 128 23.67 3.29 -14.42
CA HIS A 128 24.93 3.70 -13.81
C HIS A 128 26.09 2.99 -14.50
N HIS A 129 26.97 3.76 -15.15
CA HIS A 129 27.97 3.24 -16.07
C HIS A 129 27.30 2.34 -17.13
N ASP A 130 27.70 1.11 -17.27
CA ASP A 130 27.18 0.13 -18.24
C ASP A 130 26.07 -0.76 -17.65
N ARG A 131 25.38 -0.33 -16.55
CA ARG A 131 24.44 -1.18 -15.82
C ARG A 131 23.09 -0.51 -15.64
N LEU A 132 22.03 -1.28 -15.87
CA LEU A 132 20.67 -0.92 -15.47
C LEU A 132 20.53 -1.15 -13.96
N THR A 133 20.37 -0.09 -13.17
CA THR A 133 20.34 -0.16 -11.71
C THR A 133 18.95 -0.01 -11.11
N LEU A 134 17.98 0.50 -11.88
CA LEU A 134 16.60 0.78 -11.43
C LEU A 134 16.58 1.51 -10.08
N PHE A 135 17.36 2.57 -9.94
CA PHE A 135 17.55 3.30 -8.67
C PHE A 135 18.05 2.43 -7.50
N GLY A 136 18.68 1.31 -7.77
CA GLY A 136 19.11 0.33 -6.76
C GLY A 136 18.02 -0.67 -6.36
N GLY A 137 16.85 -0.68 -7.00
CA GLY A 137 15.78 -1.65 -6.71
C GLY A 137 16.20 -3.10 -6.92
N LEU A 138 17.14 -3.36 -7.83
CA LEU A 138 17.70 -4.69 -8.05
C LEU A 138 18.48 -5.26 -6.85
N HIS A 139 18.90 -4.42 -5.91
CA HIS A 139 19.53 -4.91 -4.67
C HIS A 139 18.63 -5.83 -3.86
N ALA A 140 17.33 -5.53 -3.79
CA ALA A 140 16.37 -6.38 -3.08
C ALA A 140 16.29 -7.79 -3.70
N VAL A 141 16.33 -7.87 -5.03
CA VAL A 141 16.35 -9.17 -5.75
C VAL A 141 17.68 -9.91 -5.49
N PHE A 142 18.80 -9.22 -5.54
CA PHE A 142 20.11 -9.83 -5.25
C PHE A 142 20.23 -10.29 -3.79
N ASP A 143 19.66 -9.55 -2.84
CA ASP A 143 19.61 -9.95 -1.44
C ASP A 143 18.73 -11.21 -1.25
N ALA A 144 17.61 -11.31 -1.97
CA ALA A 144 16.78 -12.51 -1.94
C ALA A 144 17.54 -13.73 -2.52
N VAL A 145 18.19 -13.59 -3.68
CA VAL A 145 19.02 -14.66 -4.27
C VAL A 145 20.13 -15.07 -3.33
N LYS A 146 20.86 -14.10 -2.73
CA LYS A 146 21.90 -14.37 -1.74
C LYS A 146 21.36 -15.14 -0.53
N ALA A 147 20.17 -14.76 -0.04
CA ALA A 147 19.56 -15.44 1.10
C ALA A 147 19.20 -16.89 0.79
N PHE A 148 18.75 -17.20 -0.44
CA PHE A 148 18.45 -18.58 -0.84
C PHE A 148 19.71 -19.44 -1.11
N THR A 149 20.82 -18.84 -1.51
CA THR A 149 22.05 -19.56 -1.85
C THR A 149 23.01 -19.73 -0.69
N LYS A 150 22.80 -19.00 0.42
CA LYS A 150 23.64 -19.07 1.63
C LYS A 150 23.35 -20.35 2.41
N GLU A 151 24.33 -20.87 3.15
CA GLU A 151 24.18 -22.04 4.03
C GLU A 151 23.19 -21.78 5.18
N ASP A 152 22.27 -22.72 5.42
CA ASP A 152 21.32 -22.68 6.53
C ASP A 152 21.92 -23.35 7.77
N ILE A 153 22.27 -22.55 8.75
CA ILE A 153 22.87 -23.01 10.00
C ILE A 153 21.80 -23.13 11.06
N ILE A 154 21.61 -24.33 11.60
CA ILE A 154 20.68 -24.59 12.70
C ILE A 154 21.51 -24.89 13.97
N PRO A 155 21.23 -24.20 15.10
CA PRO A 155 21.93 -24.46 16.36
C PRO A 155 21.76 -25.94 16.77
N PRO A 156 22.82 -26.60 17.29
CA PRO A 156 22.78 -28.04 17.56
C PRO A 156 21.75 -28.46 18.65
N LYS A 157 21.44 -27.54 19.57
CA LYS A 157 20.47 -27.77 20.65
C LYS A 157 19.08 -27.21 20.38
N ALA A 158 18.88 -26.57 19.25
CA ALA A 158 17.57 -26.00 18.87
C ALA A 158 16.54 -27.10 18.60
N ASP A 159 15.29 -26.83 18.99
CA ASP A 159 14.16 -27.66 18.56
C ASP A 159 13.90 -27.43 17.06
N LYS A 160 14.35 -28.41 16.24
CA LYS A 160 14.35 -28.30 14.78
C LYS A 160 12.95 -28.06 14.19
N PHE A 161 11.91 -28.66 14.79
CA PHE A 161 10.55 -28.53 14.30
C PHE A 161 10.00 -27.12 14.59
N LEU A 162 10.07 -26.67 15.84
CA LEU A 162 9.60 -25.35 16.24
C LEU A 162 10.42 -24.24 15.55
N TYR A 163 11.74 -24.45 15.43
CA TYR A 163 12.64 -23.53 14.74
C TYR A 163 12.30 -23.34 13.25
N ALA A 164 11.88 -24.41 12.57
CA ALA A 164 11.51 -24.36 11.15
C ALA A 164 10.12 -23.75 10.94
N ILE A 165 9.16 -23.99 11.85
CA ILE A 165 7.78 -23.55 11.69
C ILE A 165 7.55 -22.08 12.11
N ALA A 166 8.37 -21.54 13.01
CA ALA A 166 8.20 -20.16 13.51
C ALA A 166 8.20 -19.10 12.40
N PRO A 167 9.13 -19.06 11.44
CA PRO A 167 9.08 -18.08 10.34
C PRO A 167 7.87 -18.27 9.44
N ILE A 168 7.37 -19.49 9.27
CA ILE A 168 6.17 -19.79 8.48
C ILE A 168 4.93 -19.21 9.18
N ILE A 169 4.81 -19.40 10.50
CA ILE A 169 3.72 -18.82 11.30
C ILE A 169 3.77 -17.29 11.26
N ALA A 170 4.95 -16.68 11.21
CA ALA A 170 5.08 -15.22 11.06
C ALA A 170 4.56 -14.69 9.72
N MET A 171 4.73 -15.46 8.64
CA MET A 171 4.28 -15.04 7.31
C MET A 171 2.77 -15.23 7.09
N ILE A 172 2.15 -16.22 7.74
CA ILE A 172 0.71 -16.54 7.55
C ILE A 172 -0.17 -15.31 7.78
N PRO A 173 -0.05 -14.55 8.91
CA PRO A 173 -0.86 -13.36 9.12
C PRO A 173 -0.70 -12.34 8.01
N ALA A 174 0.52 -12.04 7.61
CA ALA A 174 0.80 -11.05 6.59
C ALA A 174 0.08 -11.32 5.27
N PHE A 175 0.03 -12.59 4.82
CA PHE A 175 -0.73 -12.94 3.62
C PHE A 175 -2.23 -12.99 3.84
N ALA A 176 -2.67 -13.54 4.98
CA ALA A 176 -4.09 -13.67 5.29
C ALA A 176 -4.78 -12.32 5.46
N LEU A 177 -4.10 -11.34 6.05
CA LEU A 177 -4.60 -9.97 6.19
C LEU A 177 -4.81 -9.28 4.85
N GLY A 178 -3.92 -9.51 3.87
CA GLY A 178 -4.06 -8.96 2.52
C GLY A 178 -5.32 -9.44 1.79
N ALA A 179 -5.88 -10.58 2.16
CA ALA A 179 -7.08 -11.14 1.51
C ALA A 179 -8.35 -10.32 1.76
N VAL A 180 -8.42 -9.57 2.86
CA VAL A 180 -9.60 -8.79 3.26
C VAL A 180 -9.50 -7.33 2.83
N LEU A 181 -8.33 -6.87 2.37
CA LEU A 181 -8.15 -5.49 1.93
C LEU A 181 -8.83 -5.27 0.57
N PRO A 182 -9.71 -4.27 0.45
CA PRO A 182 -10.29 -3.88 -0.82
C PRO A 182 -9.33 -2.95 -1.59
N PHE A 183 -8.91 -3.37 -2.78
CA PHE A 183 -7.95 -2.62 -3.61
C PHE A 183 -8.58 -1.57 -4.51
N GLY A 184 -9.89 -1.65 -4.74
CA GLY A 184 -10.59 -0.73 -5.62
C GLY A 184 -12.09 -0.90 -5.57
N PRO A 185 -12.84 -0.06 -6.30
CA PRO A 185 -14.28 -0.20 -6.44
C PRO A 185 -14.63 -1.49 -7.19
N ASP A 186 -15.90 -1.87 -7.10
CA ASP A 186 -16.42 -3.04 -7.80
C ASP A 186 -16.29 -2.88 -9.33
N LEU A 187 -15.68 -3.86 -9.97
CA LEU A 187 -15.52 -3.92 -11.41
C LEU A 187 -16.69 -4.67 -12.03
N HIS A 188 -17.52 -3.97 -12.79
CA HIS A 188 -18.62 -4.54 -13.56
C HIS A 188 -18.05 -5.09 -14.87
N LEU A 189 -18.14 -6.41 -15.09
CA LEU A 189 -17.60 -7.10 -16.27
C LEU A 189 -18.63 -7.24 -17.41
N GLU A 190 -19.71 -6.47 -17.38
CA GLU A 190 -20.77 -6.51 -18.41
C GLU A 190 -20.21 -6.35 -19.83
N TRP A 191 -19.23 -5.46 -19.99
CA TRP A 191 -18.57 -5.20 -21.28
C TRP A 191 -17.78 -6.39 -21.85
N LEU A 192 -17.35 -7.35 -21.01
CA LEU A 192 -16.62 -8.55 -21.47
C LEU A 192 -17.56 -9.63 -21.97
N PHE A 193 -18.83 -9.61 -21.57
CA PHE A 193 -19.84 -10.62 -21.87
C PHE A 193 -20.96 -10.13 -22.79
N ASP A 194 -20.93 -8.86 -23.23
CA ASP A 194 -21.91 -8.24 -24.12
C ASP A 194 -21.94 -8.88 -25.52
N THR A 195 -21.01 -9.77 -25.82
CA THR A 195 -20.96 -10.57 -27.06
C THR A 195 -21.78 -11.87 -26.98
N LEU A 196 -22.35 -12.21 -25.83
CA LEU A 196 -23.19 -13.38 -25.68
C LEU A 196 -24.67 -12.92 -25.69
N PRO A 197 -25.53 -13.46 -26.55
CA PRO A 197 -26.95 -13.13 -26.57
C PRO A 197 -27.59 -13.67 -25.29
N ALA A 198 -27.71 -12.82 -24.29
CA ALA A 198 -28.40 -13.15 -23.06
C ALA A 198 -29.87 -12.75 -23.17
N GLU A 199 -30.72 -13.65 -23.61
CA GLU A 199 -32.12 -13.67 -23.21
C GLU A 199 -32.19 -14.05 -21.73
N GLY A 200 -32.31 -13.06 -20.86
CA GLY A 200 -32.50 -13.25 -19.44
C GLY A 200 -31.65 -12.29 -18.61
N ILE A 201 -32.33 -11.53 -17.78
CA ILE A 201 -31.80 -10.58 -16.79
C ILE A 201 -30.65 -11.25 -15.98
N ILE A 202 -29.44 -11.12 -16.45
CA ILE A 202 -28.26 -11.40 -15.66
C ILE A 202 -27.62 -10.05 -15.43
N GLU A 203 -27.77 -9.51 -14.21
CA GLU A 203 -26.84 -8.52 -13.71
C GLU A 203 -25.44 -9.08 -13.97
N GLY A 204 -24.64 -8.42 -14.79
CA GLY A 204 -23.33 -8.91 -15.19
C GLY A 204 -22.49 -9.26 -13.98
N PRO A 205 -21.55 -10.21 -14.07
CA PRO A 205 -20.75 -10.64 -12.92
C PRO A 205 -19.94 -9.46 -12.39
N VAL A 206 -20.22 -9.06 -11.15
CA VAL A 206 -19.47 -8.04 -10.43
C VAL A 206 -18.20 -8.66 -9.84
N ALA A 207 -17.05 -8.21 -10.25
CA ALA A 207 -15.78 -8.62 -9.66
C ALA A 207 -15.38 -7.65 -8.55
N HIS A 208 -15.56 -8.08 -7.31
CA HIS A 208 -15.01 -7.35 -6.16
C HIS A 208 -13.47 -7.44 -6.21
N LEU A 209 -12.77 -6.31 -6.12
CA LEU A 209 -11.31 -6.23 -6.06
C LEU A 209 -10.77 -6.54 -4.65
N GLN A 210 -11.29 -7.61 -4.09
CA GLN A 210 -11.03 -8.14 -2.76
C GLN A 210 -11.12 -9.67 -2.84
N VAL A 211 -10.26 -10.42 -2.13
CA VAL A 211 -10.35 -11.91 -2.15
C VAL A 211 -11.53 -12.38 -1.34
N ALA A 212 -11.69 -11.83 -0.13
CA ALA A 212 -12.73 -12.20 0.80
C ALA A 212 -13.45 -10.95 1.35
N SER A 213 -14.73 -10.80 1.01
CA SER A 213 -15.60 -9.78 1.62
C SER A 213 -16.20 -10.37 2.89
N LEU A 214 -15.76 -9.85 4.05
CA LEU A 214 -16.21 -10.32 5.36
C LEU A 214 -16.99 -9.22 6.08
N ASN A 215 -18.17 -9.55 6.63
CA ASN A 215 -18.97 -8.60 7.40
C ASN A 215 -18.24 -8.05 8.62
N VAL A 216 -17.28 -8.81 9.15
CA VAL A 216 -16.43 -8.47 10.30
C VAL A 216 -14.96 -8.38 9.90
N GLY A 217 -14.67 -7.80 8.74
CA GLY A 217 -13.34 -7.78 8.12
C GLY A 217 -12.24 -7.27 9.06
N ILE A 218 -12.50 -6.19 9.80
CA ILE A 218 -11.52 -5.63 10.74
C ILE A 218 -11.28 -6.57 11.94
N LEU A 219 -12.32 -7.21 12.48
CA LEU A 219 -12.13 -8.18 13.57
C LEU A 219 -11.32 -9.38 13.11
N TYR A 220 -11.54 -9.86 11.88
CA TYR A 220 -10.70 -10.89 11.27
C TYR A 220 -9.24 -10.43 11.20
N MET A 221 -8.98 -9.18 10.80
CA MET A 221 -7.62 -8.65 10.72
C MET A 221 -6.92 -8.68 12.08
N PHE A 222 -7.56 -8.25 13.14
CA PHE A 222 -6.97 -8.31 14.48
C PHE A 222 -6.78 -9.76 14.95
N ALA A 223 -7.76 -10.62 14.76
CA ALA A 223 -7.65 -12.02 15.19
C ALA A 223 -6.50 -12.77 14.50
N ILE A 224 -6.30 -12.54 13.22
CA ILE A 224 -5.21 -13.18 12.46
C ILE A 224 -3.87 -12.48 12.76
N GLY A 225 -3.85 -11.15 12.87
CA GLY A 225 -2.66 -10.37 13.23
C GLY A 225 -2.05 -10.86 14.54
N GLY A 226 -2.87 -11.09 15.58
CA GLY A 226 -2.44 -11.60 16.86
C GLY A 226 -1.74 -12.96 16.82
N THR A 227 -1.91 -13.76 15.77
CA THR A 227 -1.15 -15.02 15.63
C THR A 227 0.36 -14.77 15.41
N GLY A 228 0.75 -13.58 14.94
CA GLY A 228 2.14 -13.16 14.82
C GLY A 228 2.89 -13.15 16.17
N VAL A 229 2.19 -12.89 17.25
CA VAL A 229 2.75 -12.93 18.63
C VAL A 229 3.31 -14.31 18.95
N ILE A 230 2.56 -15.36 18.58
CA ILE A 230 2.94 -16.76 18.81
C ILE A 230 4.24 -17.09 18.09
N SER A 231 4.40 -16.58 16.87
CA SER A 231 5.60 -16.83 16.07
C SER A 231 6.88 -16.32 16.73
N ALA A 232 6.85 -15.09 17.26
CA ALA A 232 7.99 -14.48 17.94
C ALA A 232 8.35 -15.22 19.25
N ALA A 233 7.35 -15.66 20.02
CA ALA A 233 7.56 -16.45 21.23
C ALA A 233 8.18 -17.82 20.91
N ILE A 234 7.66 -18.53 19.90
CA ILE A 234 8.20 -19.83 19.47
C ILE A 234 9.64 -19.68 18.94
N ALA A 235 9.92 -18.64 18.15
CA ALA A 235 11.26 -18.38 17.63
C ALA A 235 12.28 -18.21 18.76
N GLY A 236 11.95 -17.41 19.76
CA GLY A 236 12.80 -17.21 20.93
C GLY A 236 13.03 -18.49 21.73
N TYR A 237 11.97 -19.29 21.93
CA TYR A 237 12.05 -20.54 22.69
C TYR A 237 12.86 -21.62 21.94
N SER A 238 12.60 -21.80 20.65
CA SER A 238 13.20 -22.88 19.87
C SER A 238 14.69 -22.74 19.61
N SER A 239 15.22 -21.53 19.74
CA SER A 239 16.63 -21.20 19.41
C SER A 239 17.65 -21.66 20.48
N ASP A 240 17.20 -22.14 21.64
CA ASP A 240 18.04 -22.52 22.80
C ASP A 240 19.09 -21.44 23.17
N ASN A 241 18.72 -20.19 23.03
CA ASN A 241 19.54 -19.04 23.35
C ASN A 241 18.79 -18.09 24.29
N LYS A 242 19.41 -17.75 25.43
CA LYS A 242 18.81 -16.86 26.45
C LYS A 242 18.45 -15.47 25.92
N PHE A 243 19.24 -14.92 24.99
CA PHE A 243 18.96 -13.62 24.38
C PHE A 243 17.79 -13.70 23.38
N ALA A 244 17.73 -14.78 22.61
CA ALA A 244 16.61 -15.03 21.72
C ALA A 244 15.30 -15.22 22.47
N LEU A 245 15.33 -15.99 23.57
CA LEU A 245 14.17 -16.16 24.46
C LEU A 245 13.70 -14.83 25.05
N LEU A 246 14.63 -14.00 25.55
CA LEU A 246 14.31 -12.69 26.10
C LEU A 246 13.70 -11.77 25.02
N GLY A 247 14.25 -11.77 23.81
CA GLY A 247 13.72 -11.02 22.67
C GLY A 247 12.32 -11.47 22.28
N GLY A 248 12.08 -12.78 22.21
CA GLY A 248 10.76 -13.34 21.89
C GLY A 248 9.69 -12.98 22.93
N LEU A 249 10.03 -13.02 24.22
CA LEU A 249 9.12 -12.61 25.30
C LEU A 249 8.84 -11.10 25.29
N ARG A 250 9.85 -10.26 25.00
CA ARG A 250 9.66 -8.81 24.83
C ARG A 250 8.77 -8.52 23.62
N ALA A 251 8.96 -9.22 22.49
CA ALA A 251 8.11 -9.10 21.33
C ALA A 251 6.65 -9.43 21.63
N ALA A 252 6.42 -10.61 22.24
CA ALA A 252 5.09 -11.06 22.58
C ALA A 252 4.35 -10.08 23.50
N SER A 253 5.01 -9.61 24.56
CA SER A 253 4.37 -8.68 25.52
C SER A 253 4.12 -7.30 24.91
N GLN A 254 4.98 -6.81 24.01
CA GLN A 254 4.77 -5.56 23.30
C GLN A 254 3.58 -5.67 22.35
N MET A 255 3.55 -6.67 21.45
CA MET A 255 2.50 -6.87 20.48
C MET A 255 1.12 -7.00 21.16
N VAL A 256 0.97 -7.89 22.17
CA VAL A 256 -0.29 -8.04 22.91
C VAL A 256 -0.77 -6.73 23.54
N SER A 257 0.15 -5.94 24.09
CA SER A 257 -0.22 -4.67 24.74
C SER A 257 -0.69 -3.62 23.72
N TYR A 258 -0.02 -3.51 22.59
CA TYR A 258 -0.38 -2.54 21.56
C TYR A 258 -1.59 -2.95 20.72
N GLU A 259 -1.85 -4.25 20.55
CA GLU A 259 -3.05 -4.78 19.91
C GLU A 259 -4.35 -4.29 20.61
N VAL A 260 -4.36 -4.23 21.94
CA VAL A 260 -5.48 -3.65 22.69
C VAL A 260 -5.70 -2.18 22.32
N THR A 261 -4.62 -1.41 22.23
CA THR A 261 -4.70 0.01 21.85
C THR A 261 -5.13 0.19 20.40
N LEU A 262 -4.63 -0.65 19.48
CA LEU A 262 -5.05 -0.67 18.08
C LEU A 262 -6.55 -0.86 17.95
N GLY A 263 -7.09 -1.90 18.60
CA GLY A 263 -8.52 -2.18 18.58
C GLY A 263 -9.35 -1.02 19.15
N LEU A 264 -9.00 -0.51 20.32
CA LEU A 264 -9.73 0.58 20.97
C LEU A 264 -9.67 1.90 20.20
N SER A 265 -8.56 2.20 19.53
CA SER A 265 -8.42 3.43 18.75
C SER A 265 -9.39 3.49 17.58
N LEU A 266 -9.78 2.34 17.01
CA LEU A 266 -10.70 2.25 15.88
C LEU A 266 -12.18 2.21 16.27
N VAL A 267 -12.52 1.95 17.52
CA VAL A 267 -13.93 1.88 17.95
C VAL A 267 -14.69 3.17 17.61
N GLY A 268 -14.06 4.34 17.77
CA GLY A 268 -14.65 5.62 17.36
C GLY A 268 -14.94 5.70 15.86
N CYS A 269 -14.09 5.10 15.03
CA CYS A 269 -14.33 5.02 13.58
C CYS A 269 -15.49 4.06 13.26
N PHE A 270 -15.61 2.93 13.98
CA PHE A 270 -16.73 2.00 13.79
C PHE A 270 -18.07 2.62 14.17
N MET A 271 -18.09 3.41 15.23
CA MET A 271 -19.28 4.17 15.61
C MET A 271 -19.67 5.25 14.58
N LEU A 272 -18.68 5.85 13.92
CA LEU A 272 -18.91 6.86 12.89
C LEU A 272 -19.42 6.25 11.59
N TYR A 273 -18.85 5.13 11.15
CA TYR A 273 -19.19 4.50 9.87
C TYR A 273 -20.35 3.51 9.97
N ASP A 274 -20.75 3.12 11.17
CA ASP A 274 -21.78 2.11 11.47
C ASP A 274 -21.56 0.76 10.76
N THR A 275 -20.31 0.42 10.48
CA THR A 275 -19.93 -0.82 9.79
C THR A 275 -18.55 -1.31 10.21
N LEU A 276 -18.33 -2.63 10.07
CA LEU A 276 -17.04 -3.31 10.23
C LEU A 276 -16.46 -3.78 8.90
N ARG A 277 -17.16 -3.50 7.79
CA ARG A 277 -16.73 -3.83 6.44
C ARG A 277 -15.86 -2.71 5.90
N LEU A 278 -14.65 -3.06 5.47
CA LEU A 278 -13.69 -2.09 4.95
C LEU A 278 -14.17 -1.37 3.69
N GLU A 279 -14.86 -2.08 2.80
CA GLU A 279 -15.42 -1.50 1.57
C GLU A 279 -16.53 -0.47 1.84
N GLU A 280 -17.40 -0.75 2.81
CA GLU A 280 -18.48 0.16 3.21
C GLU A 280 -17.93 1.42 3.88
N MET A 281 -16.83 1.31 4.65
CA MET A 281 -16.15 2.48 5.22
C MET A 281 -15.63 3.43 4.15
N VAL A 282 -15.09 2.90 3.05
CA VAL A 282 -14.64 3.73 1.92
C VAL A 282 -15.83 4.38 1.23
N ARG A 283 -16.92 3.63 1.00
CA ARG A 283 -18.14 4.18 0.40
C ARG A 283 -18.73 5.28 1.25
N TRP A 284 -18.82 5.10 2.57
CA TRP A 284 -19.30 6.14 3.48
C TRP A 284 -18.46 7.43 3.36
N GLN A 285 -17.14 7.31 3.24
CA GLN A 285 -16.25 8.47 3.07
C GLN A 285 -16.39 9.15 1.72
N SER A 286 -16.76 8.42 0.65
CA SER A 286 -16.98 8.98 -0.69
C SER A 286 -18.36 9.64 -0.84
N GLU A 287 -19.39 9.11 -0.17
CA GLU A 287 -20.76 9.60 -0.26
C GLU A 287 -21.00 10.86 0.58
N ASN A 288 -20.23 11.03 1.66
CA ASN A 288 -20.35 12.16 2.57
C ASN A 288 -19.30 13.22 2.28
N SER A 289 -19.58 14.47 2.65
CA SER A 289 -18.64 15.59 2.55
C SER A 289 -18.42 16.24 3.92
N PHE A 290 -17.17 16.58 4.22
CA PHE A 290 -16.80 17.35 5.38
C PHE A 290 -16.84 18.84 5.02
N LEU A 291 -17.62 19.64 5.77
CA LEU A 291 -17.83 21.07 5.51
C LEU A 291 -18.36 21.41 4.09
N GLY A 292 -18.92 20.44 3.38
CA GLY A 292 -19.53 20.64 2.06
C GLY A 292 -18.59 20.72 0.87
N PHE A 293 -17.27 20.77 1.07
CA PHE A 293 -16.26 20.88 -0.01
C PHE A 293 -15.08 19.92 0.12
N LEU A 294 -14.83 19.36 1.30
CA LEU A 294 -13.79 18.36 1.53
C LEU A 294 -14.43 16.96 1.54
N PRO A 295 -13.70 15.92 1.09
CA PRO A 295 -14.17 14.54 1.26
C PRO A 295 -14.28 14.21 2.75
N ALA A 296 -15.22 13.35 3.11
CA ALA A 296 -15.46 12.94 4.48
C ALA A 296 -14.42 11.92 4.98
N TRP A 297 -13.14 12.20 4.78
CA TRP A 297 -12.06 11.33 5.23
C TRP A 297 -12.04 11.21 6.74
N GLY A 298 -11.83 10.00 7.23
CA GLY A 298 -11.81 9.69 8.66
C GLY A 298 -10.83 10.51 9.48
N ILE A 299 -9.73 10.97 8.89
CA ILE A 299 -8.75 11.83 9.58
C ILE A 299 -9.34 13.16 10.06
N PHE A 300 -10.34 13.72 9.37
CA PHE A 300 -10.98 14.98 9.78
C PHE A 300 -11.95 14.78 10.94
N TYR A 301 -12.63 13.64 11.00
CA TYR A 301 -13.56 13.30 12.09
C TYR A 301 -12.86 12.70 13.30
N GLN A 302 -11.79 11.92 13.07
CA GLN A 302 -11.11 11.13 14.10
C GLN A 302 -9.58 11.34 14.10
N PRO A 303 -9.09 12.59 14.24
CA PRO A 303 -7.64 12.86 14.17
C PRO A 303 -6.86 12.19 15.32
N LEU A 304 -7.46 12.09 16.51
CA LEU A 304 -6.83 11.42 17.66
C LEU A 304 -6.73 9.91 17.43
N ALA A 305 -7.79 9.29 16.88
CA ALA A 305 -7.75 7.87 16.50
C ALA A 305 -6.65 7.57 15.48
N PHE A 306 -6.50 8.44 14.47
CA PHE A 306 -5.43 8.31 13.49
C PHE A 306 -4.04 8.30 14.12
N VAL A 307 -3.75 9.27 15.01
CA VAL A 307 -2.44 9.35 15.68
C VAL A 307 -2.19 8.13 16.55
N LEU A 308 -3.18 7.71 17.35
CA LEU A 308 -3.05 6.55 18.23
C LEU A 308 -2.86 5.27 17.41
N PHE A 309 -3.67 5.07 16.37
CA PHE A 309 -3.58 3.90 15.51
C PHE A 309 -2.25 3.85 14.75
N PHE A 310 -1.78 4.99 14.23
CA PHE A 310 -0.52 5.08 13.50
C PHE A 310 0.68 4.68 14.36
N PHE A 311 0.80 5.22 15.57
CA PHE A 311 1.91 4.85 16.47
C PHE A 311 1.77 3.45 17.05
N ALA A 312 0.55 2.99 17.33
CA ALA A 312 0.32 1.63 17.77
C ALA A 312 0.67 0.60 16.69
N SER A 313 0.39 0.91 15.40
CA SER A 313 0.81 0.07 14.27
C SER A 313 2.32 -0.04 14.16
N ILE A 314 3.08 1.08 14.33
CA ILE A 314 4.55 1.03 14.32
C ILE A 314 5.08 0.13 15.44
N ALA A 315 4.43 0.14 16.61
CA ALA A 315 4.79 -0.72 17.71
C ALA A 315 4.46 -2.20 17.44
N GLU A 316 3.40 -2.49 16.70
CA GLU A 316 2.97 -3.82 16.31
C GLU A 316 3.99 -4.51 15.40
N TYR A 317 4.44 -3.84 14.34
CA TYR A 317 5.47 -4.39 13.45
C TYR A 317 6.91 -4.12 13.93
N LYS A 318 7.08 -3.79 15.22
CA LYS A 318 8.37 -3.77 15.95
C LYS A 318 9.45 -2.88 15.35
N ARG A 319 9.07 -1.81 14.65
CA ARG A 319 10.01 -0.87 14.05
C ARG A 319 10.41 0.25 15.02
N VAL A 320 11.62 0.78 14.84
CA VAL A 320 12.09 1.96 15.60
C VAL A 320 11.05 3.09 15.49
N PRO A 321 10.63 3.73 16.60
CA PRO A 321 11.25 3.75 17.93
C PRO A 321 10.85 2.60 18.90
N PHE A 322 9.95 1.71 18.51
CA PHE A 322 9.39 0.63 19.33
C PHE A 322 10.08 -0.73 19.10
N ASP A 323 11.38 -0.72 18.81
CA ASP A 323 12.21 -1.88 18.48
C ASP A 323 12.89 -2.47 19.75
N ALA A 324 12.10 -2.77 20.77
CA ALA A 324 12.61 -3.41 21.97
C ALA A 324 12.90 -4.93 21.81
N PRO A 325 12.16 -5.66 20.95
CA PRO A 325 12.44 -7.08 20.67
C PRO A 325 13.76 -7.37 19.96
N GLU A 326 14.21 -6.44 19.13
CA GLU A 326 15.45 -6.58 18.34
C GLU A 326 16.63 -5.89 18.98
N GLY A 327 16.42 -4.95 19.87
CA GLY A 327 17.36 -4.07 20.55
C GLY A 327 18.84 -4.46 20.45
N GLU A 328 19.49 -4.17 19.31
CA GLU A 328 20.86 -4.61 19.02
C GLU A 328 21.86 -4.24 20.13
N SER A 329 21.64 -3.10 20.77
CA SER A 329 22.49 -2.62 21.87
C SER A 329 22.26 -3.35 23.20
N GLU A 330 21.11 -4.05 23.37
CA GLU A 330 20.74 -4.72 24.62
C GLU A 330 20.80 -6.24 24.53
N ILE A 331 20.24 -6.81 23.46
CA ILE A 331 20.02 -8.27 23.29
C ILE A 331 20.52 -8.81 21.95
N VAL A 332 21.46 -8.11 21.32
CA VAL A 332 22.14 -8.45 20.07
C VAL A 332 21.21 -8.37 18.85
N ALA A 333 20.30 -9.32 18.65
CA ALA A 333 19.28 -9.33 17.58
C ALA A 333 17.98 -10.01 18.06
N GLY A 334 17.83 -10.19 19.35
CA GLY A 334 16.61 -10.72 19.95
C GLY A 334 16.17 -12.06 19.39
N SER A 335 14.88 -12.19 19.03
CA SER A 335 14.28 -13.43 18.58
C SER A 335 14.87 -13.97 17.26
N PHE A 336 15.54 -13.13 16.46
CA PHE A 336 16.11 -13.51 15.15
C PHE A 336 17.59 -13.88 15.22
N LEU A 337 18.20 -13.85 16.41
CA LEU A 337 19.64 -13.98 16.60
C LEU A 337 20.23 -15.22 15.94
N GLU A 338 19.57 -16.35 16.04
CA GLU A 338 20.04 -17.64 15.51
C GLU A 338 19.54 -17.93 14.08
N TYR A 339 18.58 -17.15 13.58
CA TYR A 339 18.02 -17.36 12.25
C TYR A 339 18.96 -16.88 11.16
N SER A 340 19.15 -17.73 10.13
CA SER A 340 19.99 -17.42 8.98
C SER A 340 19.25 -17.68 7.66
N THR A 341 19.80 -17.20 6.56
CA THR A 341 19.38 -17.52 5.19
C THR A 341 17.91 -17.27 4.87
N GLY A 342 17.24 -18.21 4.23
CA GLY A 342 15.82 -18.13 3.84
C GLY A 342 14.87 -17.94 5.02
N LYS A 343 15.17 -18.51 6.18
CA LYS A 343 14.35 -18.34 7.39
C LYS A 343 14.40 -16.91 7.91
N TRP A 344 15.58 -16.29 7.93
CA TRP A 344 15.71 -14.87 8.25
C TRP A 344 15.02 -13.98 7.21
N LEU A 345 15.11 -14.34 5.91
CA LEU A 345 14.41 -13.61 4.85
C LEU A 345 12.91 -13.67 5.01
N MET A 346 12.33 -14.79 5.45
CA MET A 346 10.90 -14.90 5.74
C MET A 346 10.46 -13.91 6.83
N TRP A 347 11.24 -13.76 7.89
CA TRP A 347 10.98 -12.75 8.92
C TRP A 347 10.98 -11.33 8.36
N MET A 348 12.02 -10.97 7.60
CA MET A 348 12.13 -9.64 7.00
C MET A 348 10.99 -9.34 6.01
N ILE A 349 10.61 -10.31 5.19
CA ILE A 349 9.46 -10.15 4.28
C ILE A 349 8.18 -9.97 5.09
N GLY A 350 7.96 -10.78 6.13
CA GLY A 350 6.80 -10.66 7.01
C GLY A 350 6.65 -9.24 7.58
N GLU A 351 7.72 -8.69 8.15
CA GLU A 351 7.72 -7.33 8.71
C GLU A 351 7.41 -6.24 7.68
N PHE A 352 8.01 -6.30 6.49
CA PHE A 352 7.72 -5.32 5.44
C PHE A 352 6.29 -5.45 4.89
N LEU A 353 5.74 -6.67 4.87
CA LEU A 353 4.34 -6.90 4.53
C LEU A 353 3.40 -6.33 5.59
N GLU A 354 3.71 -6.48 6.87
CA GLU A 354 2.96 -5.88 7.97
C GLU A 354 2.93 -4.35 7.84
N VAL A 355 4.06 -3.71 7.53
CA VAL A 355 4.12 -2.26 7.24
C VAL A 355 3.24 -1.89 6.05
N ALA A 356 3.27 -2.66 4.96
CA ALA A 356 2.46 -2.41 3.78
C ALA A 356 0.96 -2.53 4.09
N ILE A 357 0.55 -3.60 4.76
CA ILE A 357 -0.84 -3.87 5.12
C ILE A 357 -1.38 -2.82 6.09
N SER A 358 -0.60 -2.46 7.11
CA SER A 358 -0.97 -1.40 8.05
C SER A 358 -1.15 -0.05 7.34
N SER A 359 -0.25 0.27 6.40
CA SER A 359 -0.35 1.49 5.60
C SER A 359 -1.59 1.50 4.71
N MET A 360 -1.94 0.34 4.11
CA MET A 360 -3.16 0.16 3.32
C MET A 360 -4.41 0.29 4.21
N LEU A 361 -4.39 -0.30 5.41
CA LEU A 361 -5.50 -0.20 6.37
C LEU A 361 -5.72 1.24 6.83
N ILE A 362 -4.65 1.97 7.13
CA ILE A 362 -4.72 3.40 7.47
C ILE A 362 -5.29 4.20 6.30
N ALA A 363 -4.88 3.92 5.07
CA ALA A 363 -5.42 4.57 3.88
C ALA A 363 -6.93 4.33 3.73
N ILE A 364 -7.41 3.11 4.00
CA ILE A 364 -8.83 2.74 3.93
C ILE A 364 -9.64 3.48 5.00
N ILE A 365 -9.20 3.43 6.25
CA ILE A 365 -10.01 3.94 7.38
C ILE A 365 -9.96 5.46 7.47
N PHE A 366 -8.82 6.10 7.20
CA PHE A 366 -8.62 7.51 7.46
C PHE A 366 -8.51 8.40 6.23
N PHE A 367 -8.22 7.84 5.04
CA PHE A 367 -7.98 8.61 3.81
C PHE A 367 -8.87 8.19 2.63
N GLY A 368 -9.98 7.52 2.90
CA GLY A 368 -10.95 7.14 1.87
C GLY A 368 -10.49 6.03 0.92
N GLY A 369 -9.48 5.24 1.28
CA GLY A 369 -9.02 4.11 0.48
C GLY A 369 -8.78 4.46 -0.99
N TRP A 370 -9.54 3.82 -1.89
CA TRP A 370 -9.45 4.05 -3.34
C TRP A 370 -10.20 5.31 -3.80
N ASP A 371 -10.96 5.97 -2.93
CA ASP A 371 -11.70 7.17 -3.29
C ASP A 371 -10.76 8.30 -3.69
N VAL A 372 -11.07 8.93 -4.84
CA VAL A 372 -10.40 10.15 -5.32
C VAL A 372 -11.43 11.25 -5.33
N PRO A 373 -11.20 12.38 -4.63
CA PRO A 373 -12.18 13.47 -4.56
C PRO A 373 -12.60 13.95 -5.95
N GLY A 374 -13.92 13.95 -6.20
CA GLY A 374 -14.50 14.36 -7.46
C GLY A 374 -14.46 13.30 -8.57
N LEU A 375 -13.92 12.10 -8.33
CA LEU A 375 -13.94 11.02 -9.31
C LEU A 375 -15.22 10.20 -9.16
N SER A 376 -16.15 10.37 -10.10
CA SER A 376 -17.39 9.59 -10.22
C SER A 376 -17.23 8.47 -11.26
N ARG A 377 -18.20 7.55 -11.32
CA ARG A 377 -18.20 6.48 -12.35
C ARG A 377 -18.28 7.02 -13.78
N SER A 378 -18.92 8.19 -13.97
CA SER A 378 -19.10 8.84 -15.27
C SER A 378 -17.92 9.71 -15.68
N GLY A 379 -17.04 10.08 -14.73
CA GLY A 379 -15.91 10.96 -15.01
C GLY A 379 -15.46 11.72 -13.78
N TRP A 380 -14.66 12.75 -13.99
CA TRP A 380 -14.16 13.59 -12.91
C TRP A 380 -14.92 14.92 -12.86
N GLU A 381 -15.50 15.20 -11.70
CA GLU A 381 -16.17 16.47 -11.40
C GLU A 381 -15.22 17.37 -10.57
N ALA A 382 -14.69 18.40 -11.17
CA ALA A 382 -13.85 19.36 -10.47
C ALA A 382 -14.26 20.79 -10.83
N PHE A 383 -14.42 21.64 -9.83
CA PHE A 383 -14.74 23.08 -9.97
C PHE A 383 -15.99 23.37 -10.83
N GLY A 384 -16.98 22.48 -10.83
CA GLY A 384 -18.22 22.62 -11.62
C GLY A 384 -18.09 22.18 -13.08
N TYR A 385 -16.96 21.62 -13.48
CA TYR A 385 -16.74 21.00 -14.78
C TYR A 385 -16.80 19.49 -14.66
N HIS A 386 -17.61 18.87 -15.52
CA HIS A 386 -17.66 17.42 -15.66
C HIS A 386 -16.74 16.98 -16.81
N PHE A 387 -15.68 16.21 -16.48
CA PHE A 387 -14.78 15.64 -17.47
C PHE A 387 -15.19 14.18 -17.68
N ASP A 388 -15.86 13.93 -18.81
CA ASP A 388 -16.24 12.58 -19.20
C ASP A 388 -15.01 11.76 -19.59
N LEU A 389 -14.71 10.71 -18.85
CA LEU A 389 -13.62 9.77 -19.12
C LEU A 389 -14.05 8.64 -20.08
N GLY A 390 -15.35 8.57 -20.42
CA GLY A 390 -15.93 7.51 -21.24
C GLY A 390 -16.17 7.87 -22.72
N GLY A 391 -15.98 9.15 -23.11
CA GLY A 391 -16.38 9.67 -24.42
C GLY A 391 -15.42 9.39 -25.59
N THR A 392 -14.78 8.23 -25.67
CA THR A 392 -13.98 7.89 -26.84
C THR A 392 -14.77 7.02 -27.82
N ASN A 393 -15.15 7.58 -28.98
CA ASN A 393 -15.84 6.87 -30.09
C ASN A 393 -14.95 5.84 -30.84
N TRP A 394 -13.90 5.34 -30.22
CA TRP A 394 -13.11 4.26 -30.77
C TRP A 394 -13.77 2.92 -30.45
N GLU A 395 -14.33 2.27 -31.43
CA GLU A 395 -14.97 0.94 -31.27
C GLU A 395 -14.06 -0.09 -30.60
N PHE A 396 -12.76 -0.08 -30.84
CA PHE A 396 -11.80 -0.97 -30.17
C PHE A 396 -11.47 -0.53 -28.74
N LEU A 397 -11.36 0.76 -28.48
CA LEU A 397 -11.10 1.33 -27.15
C LEU A 397 -12.41 1.59 -26.38
N SER A 398 -13.55 1.77 -27.04
CA SER A 398 -14.85 1.88 -26.37
C SER A 398 -15.27 0.57 -25.70
N THR A 399 -14.84 -0.57 -26.23
CA THR A 399 -15.01 -1.86 -25.57
C THR A 399 -14.14 -1.98 -24.30
N PHE A 400 -12.93 -1.36 -24.30
CA PHE A 400 -12.06 -1.28 -23.14
C PHE A 400 -12.22 0.01 -22.32
N ALA A 401 -12.73 1.07 -22.91
CA ALA A 401 -12.87 2.41 -22.34
C ALA A 401 -14.29 2.73 -21.87
N ASN A 402 -15.12 1.74 -21.65
CA ASN A 402 -16.24 1.97 -20.76
C ASN A 402 -15.64 2.58 -19.49
N ALA A 403 -16.10 3.76 -19.12
CA ALA A 403 -15.56 4.65 -18.08
C ALA A 403 -15.14 3.94 -16.78
N HIS A 404 -15.70 2.77 -16.55
CA HIS A 404 -15.44 1.93 -15.40
C HIS A 404 -14.01 1.40 -15.28
N LEU A 405 -13.34 0.97 -16.38
CA LEU A 405 -11.99 0.41 -16.28
C LEU A 405 -10.95 1.49 -15.99
N THR A 406 -11.03 2.62 -16.66
CA THR A 406 -10.11 3.75 -16.44
C THR A 406 -10.28 4.34 -15.06
N VAL A 407 -11.51 4.54 -14.59
CA VAL A 407 -11.82 4.99 -13.22
C VAL A 407 -11.31 3.98 -12.20
N THR A 408 -11.55 2.69 -12.42
CA THR A 408 -11.07 1.64 -11.51
C THR A 408 -9.55 1.62 -11.43
N LEU A 409 -8.83 1.74 -12.57
CA LEU A 409 -7.35 1.78 -12.57
C LEU A 409 -6.80 3.02 -11.86
N VAL A 410 -7.43 4.18 -12.06
CA VAL A 410 -7.05 5.42 -11.36
C VAL A 410 -7.29 5.28 -9.86
N SER A 411 -8.43 4.71 -9.44
CA SER A 411 -8.77 4.45 -8.04
C SER A 411 -7.78 3.49 -7.39
N ILE A 412 -7.43 2.38 -8.05
CA ILE A 412 -6.39 1.45 -7.57
C ILE A 412 -5.04 2.18 -7.43
N GLY A 413 -4.65 2.95 -8.45
CA GLY A 413 -3.41 3.73 -8.42
C GLY A 413 -3.37 4.74 -7.28
N ALA A 414 -4.47 5.44 -7.03
CA ALA A 414 -4.60 6.39 -5.93
C ALA A 414 -4.51 5.69 -4.56
N PHE A 415 -5.17 4.54 -4.40
CA PHE A 415 -5.07 3.74 -3.19
C PHE A 415 -3.64 3.28 -2.91
N LEU A 416 -2.98 2.71 -3.91
CA LEU A 416 -1.60 2.27 -3.80
C LEU A 416 -0.66 3.44 -3.50
N LEU A 417 -0.88 4.60 -4.12
CA LEU A 417 -0.08 5.79 -3.84
C LEU A 417 -0.27 6.29 -2.39
N LYS A 418 -1.52 6.38 -1.90
CA LYS A 418 -1.81 6.75 -0.51
C LYS A 418 -1.13 5.80 0.48
N ALA A 419 -1.26 4.48 0.25
CA ALA A 419 -0.62 3.47 1.07
C ALA A 419 0.91 3.56 1.03
N LEU A 420 1.50 3.83 -0.14
CA LEU A 420 2.95 4.03 -0.29
C LEU A 420 3.42 5.25 0.50
N LEU A 421 2.74 6.38 0.40
CA LEU A 421 3.09 7.59 1.14
C LEU A 421 3.00 7.39 2.65
N LEU A 422 1.97 6.69 3.15
CA LEU A 422 1.83 6.36 4.56
C LEU A 422 2.92 5.39 5.04
N GLY A 423 3.29 4.41 4.23
CA GLY A 423 4.40 3.51 4.52
C GLY A 423 5.75 4.24 4.55
N ILE A 424 5.99 5.16 3.62
CA ILE A 424 7.18 6.02 3.65
C ILE A 424 7.17 6.90 4.90
N LEU A 425 6.03 7.44 5.31
CA LEU A 425 5.89 8.21 6.55
C LEU A 425 6.25 7.37 7.78
N SER A 426 5.79 6.12 7.86
CA SER A 426 6.14 5.22 8.96
C SER A 426 7.64 4.90 8.99
N LEU A 427 8.27 4.72 7.83
CA LEU A 427 9.73 4.54 7.74
C LEU A 427 10.48 5.82 8.12
N GLN A 428 9.93 7.01 7.81
CA GLN A 428 10.54 8.29 8.19
C GLN A 428 10.60 8.47 9.71
N VAL A 429 9.61 7.98 10.45
CA VAL A 429 9.58 8.01 11.92
C VAL A 429 10.81 7.31 12.52
N ARG A 430 11.30 6.23 11.90
CA ARG A 430 12.51 5.51 12.32
C ARG A 430 13.74 6.42 12.42
N TRP A 431 13.86 7.42 11.55
CA TRP A 431 15.03 8.29 11.46
C TRP A 431 14.89 9.61 12.25
N THR A 432 13.67 9.91 12.70
CA THR A 432 13.39 11.16 13.41
C THR A 432 13.29 11.00 14.92
N LEU A 433 12.83 9.84 15.40
CA LEU A 433 12.64 9.58 16.83
C LEU A 433 13.74 8.68 17.40
N PRO A 434 14.18 8.94 18.65
CA PRO A 434 15.10 8.05 19.34
C PRO A 434 14.40 6.74 19.73
N ARG A 435 15.17 5.66 19.87
CA ARG A 435 14.69 4.37 20.34
C ARG A 435 14.20 4.48 21.80
N PHE A 436 13.04 3.93 22.07
CA PHE A 436 12.53 3.82 23.44
C PHE A 436 13.04 2.56 24.11
N ARG A 437 13.22 2.65 25.42
CA ARG A 437 13.51 1.49 26.26
C ARG A 437 12.23 0.69 26.51
N TYR A 438 12.33 -0.62 26.74
CA TYR A 438 11.18 -1.51 26.91
C TYR A 438 10.17 -1.02 27.97
N ASP A 439 10.67 -0.55 29.15
CA ASP A 439 9.80 0.00 30.20
C ASP A 439 9.05 1.27 29.75
N GLN A 440 9.69 2.14 28.95
CA GLN A 440 9.05 3.33 28.39
C GLN A 440 7.96 2.95 27.37
N ILE A 441 8.22 1.95 26.52
CA ILE A 441 7.25 1.43 25.55
C ILE A 441 6.00 0.93 26.26
N MET A 442 6.17 0.13 27.31
CA MET A 442 5.05 -0.40 28.08
C MET A 442 4.30 0.69 28.87
N GLN A 443 5.00 1.67 29.44
CA GLN A 443 4.36 2.81 30.12
C GLN A 443 3.58 3.68 29.13
N LEU A 444 4.12 3.94 27.95
CA LEU A 444 3.45 4.70 26.90
C LEU A 444 2.12 4.05 26.49
N CYS A 445 2.14 2.72 26.27
CA CYS A 445 0.94 1.95 25.95
C CYS A 445 -0.12 2.05 27.04
N TRP A 446 0.21 1.64 28.27
CA TRP A 446 -0.76 1.46 29.35
C TRP A 446 -1.18 2.78 30.04
N LYS A 447 -0.28 3.76 30.15
CA LYS A 447 -0.55 5.02 30.86
C LYS A 447 -1.03 6.15 29.96
N LEU A 448 -0.73 6.10 28.65
CA LEU A 448 -1.06 7.17 27.71
C LEU A 448 -2.01 6.71 26.61
N PHE A 449 -1.62 5.72 25.81
CA PHE A 449 -2.39 5.33 24.62
C PHE A 449 -3.73 4.70 24.99
N LEU A 450 -3.76 3.79 25.96
CA LEU A 450 -4.99 3.13 26.37
C LEU A 450 -6.00 4.13 27.00
N PRO A 451 -5.64 5.01 27.94
CA PRO A 451 -6.57 6.02 28.44
C PRO A 451 -7.04 7.01 27.38
N LEU A 452 -6.16 7.43 26.45
CA LEU A 452 -6.53 8.32 25.36
C LEU A 452 -7.47 7.65 24.34
N SER A 453 -7.27 6.36 24.04
CA SER A 453 -8.18 5.62 23.16
C SER A 453 -9.56 5.46 23.78
N LEU A 454 -9.65 5.17 25.07
CA LEU A 454 -10.91 5.15 25.80
C LEU A 454 -11.59 6.53 25.81
N LEU A 455 -10.83 7.59 26.07
CA LEU A 455 -11.34 8.95 26.02
C LEU A 455 -11.92 9.26 24.63
N ASN A 456 -11.21 8.88 23.56
CA ASN A 456 -11.67 9.07 22.20
C ASN A 456 -13.01 8.37 21.92
N VAL A 457 -13.20 7.15 22.40
CA VAL A 457 -14.48 6.42 22.28
C VAL A 457 -15.62 7.16 22.97
N PHE A 458 -15.40 7.64 24.22
CA PHE A 458 -16.41 8.39 24.96
C PHE A 458 -16.76 9.71 24.30
N VAL A 459 -15.75 10.48 23.87
CA VAL A 459 -15.98 11.76 23.19
C VAL A 459 -16.73 11.55 21.86
N THR A 460 -16.34 10.54 21.07
CA THR A 460 -17.04 10.23 19.83
C THR A 460 -18.50 9.84 20.08
N GLY A 461 -18.77 8.99 21.09
CA GLY A 461 -20.14 8.61 21.45
C GLY A 461 -21.01 9.80 21.84
N ILE A 462 -20.45 10.72 22.65
CA ILE A 462 -21.15 11.96 23.02
C ILE A 462 -21.43 12.85 21.81
N LEU A 463 -20.43 13.02 20.93
CA LEU A 463 -20.60 13.84 19.71
C LEU A 463 -21.67 13.24 18.79
N ILE A 464 -21.68 11.94 18.55
CA ILE A 464 -22.71 11.28 17.75
C ILE A 464 -24.09 11.53 18.33
N LEU A 465 -24.27 11.36 19.65
CA LEU A 465 -25.54 11.60 20.33
C LEU A 465 -26.00 13.07 20.29
N LEU A 466 -25.10 14.03 20.18
CA LEU A 466 -25.42 15.46 20.11
C LEU A 466 -25.78 15.93 18.70
N PHE A 467 -25.24 15.25 17.66
CA PHE A 467 -25.41 15.65 16.26
C PHE A 467 -26.34 14.73 15.46
N GLN A 468 -26.81 13.63 16.02
CA GLN A 468 -27.95 12.85 15.53
C GLN A 468 -29.26 13.40 16.13
#